data_c019b284f6c4faf555f27e94e481001e
#
_entry.id   c019b284f6c4faf555f27e94e481001e
#
_cell.length_a   1.000
_cell.length_b   1.000
_cell.length_c   1.000
_cell.angle_alpha   90.00
_cell.angle_beta   90.00
_cell.angle_gamma   90.00
#
_symmetry.space_group_name_H-M   'P 1'
#
loop_
_entity.id
_entity.type
_entity.pdbx_description
1 polymer ?
#
loop_
_entity_poly.entity_id
_entity_poly.type
_entity_poly.pdbx_seq_one_letter_code
_entity_poly.pdbx_strand_id
1 'polypeptide(L)'
;MQIIENIIRKILIFFGIIKEEKDLLKEKNIYKKKNIMTDYEYKFYLILKELEKYNYKVIPQVNLATIVEKVNNKRYYTELFRNIDFVIFNEDLTDVLLLIEVNDATHNTKKRKSRDIKVKSICANAGLNLITFYTKYANEKSYVLNRVLTSITTNNNNNIEPTNNKIETS
;
A
#
# COMPACT_ATOMS: atom_id res chain seq x y z
N MET A 1 11.17 34.25 22.01
CA MET A 1 11.29 32.89 21.47
C MET A 1 11.71 32.90 20.00
N GLN A 2 10.99 33.56 19.11
CA GLN A 2 11.27 33.60 17.66
C GLN A 2 12.66 34.11 17.25
N ILE A 3 13.22 35.08 18.00
CA ILE A 3 14.56 35.62 17.73
C ILE A 3 15.67 34.63 18.01
N ILE A 4 15.54 33.85 19.09
CA ILE A 4 16.52 32.83 19.47
C ILE A 4 16.50 31.66 18.47
N GLU A 5 15.31 31.24 18.03
CA GLU A 5 15.15 30.20 17.01
C GLU A 5 15.78 30.62 15.67
N ASN A 6 15.61 31.90 15.26
CA ASN A 6 16.24 32.42 14.06
C ASN A 6 17.76 32.49 14.15
N ILE A 7 18.32 32.79 15.32
CA ILE A 7 19.77 32.80 15.54
C ILE A 7 20.32 31.38 15.48
N ILE A 8 19.68 30.43 16.17
CA ILE A 8 20.07 29.01 16.14
C ILE A 8 20.01 28.46 14.71
N ARG A 9 18.93 28.77 13.97
CA ARG A 9 18.79 28.37 12.56
C ARG A 9 19.94 28.91 11.70
N LYS A 10 20.31 30.18 11.83
CA LYS A 10 21.43 30.77 11.09
C LYS A 10 22.76 30.13 11.43
N ILE A 11 22.98 29.79 12.69
CA ILE A 11 24.19 29.08 13.15
C ILE A 11 24.25 27.68 12.53
N LEU A 12 23.15 26.93 12.54
CA LEU A 12 23.06 25.60 11.96
C LEU A 12 23.28 25.60 10.44
N ILE A 13 22.79 26.66 9.75
CA ILE A 13 23.03 26.87 8.31
C ILE A 13 24.53 27.18 8.07
N PHE A 14 25.11 28.08 8.87
CA PHE A 14 26.53 28.44 8.76
C PHE A 14 27.47 27.23 8.93
N PHE A 15 27.15 26.30 9.85
CA PHE A 15 27.89 25.06 10.04
C PHE A 15 27.49 23.94 9.04
N GLY A 16 26.63 24.21 8.07
CA GLY A 16 26.21 23.25 7.06
C GLY A 16 25.36 22.08 7.61
N ILE A 17 24.85 22.20 8.84
CA ILE A 17 24.03 21.18 9.49
C ILE A 17 22.62 21.14 8.88
N ILE A 18 22.07 22.30 8.53
CA ILE A 18 20.83 22.46 7.75
C ILE A 18 21.08 23.31 6.52
N LYS A 19 20.51 22.92 5.40
CA LYS A 19 20.53 23.72 4.17
C LYS A 19 19.46 24.80 4.21
N GLU A 20 19.71 25.97 3.65
CA GLU A 20 18.67 26.95 3.41
C GLU A 20 17.65 26.36 2.39
N GLU A 21 16.37 26.65 2.59
CA GLU A 21 15.29 26.26 1.69
C GLU A 21 15.55 26.74 0.24
N LYS A 22 16.18 27.92 0.10
CA LYS A 22 16.63 28.47 -1.18
C LYS A 22 17.73 27.65 -1.86
N ASP A 23 18.57 26.96 -1.10
CA ASP A 23 19.66 26.12 -1.66
C ASP A 23 19.10 24.78 -2.16
N LEU A 24 18.06 24.24 -1.52
CA LEU A 24 17.34 23.07 -2.03
C LEU A 24 16.65 23.34 -3.38
N LEU A 25 16.19 24.57 -3.60
CA LEU A 25 15.55 25.01 -4.85
C LEU A 25 16.56 25.37 -5.96
N LYS A 26 17.85 25.61 -5.61
CA LYS A 26 18.93 25.89 -6.58
C LYS A 26 19.53 24.67 -7.23
N GLU A 27 19.39 23.48 -6.63
CA GLU A 27 19.84 22.24 -7.24
C GLU A 27 18.92 21.88 -8.42
N LYS A 28 19.25 22.37 -9.61
CA LYS A 28 18.51 22.03 -10.84
C LYS A 28 18.72 20.55 -11.17
N ASN A 29 17.60 19.87 -11.54
CA ASN A 29 17.61 18.50 -12.07
C ASN A 29 17.88 17.36 -11.07
N ILE A 30 17.73 17.56 -9.77
CA ILE A 30 17.82 16.46 -8.79
C ILE A 30 16.56 15.58 -8.78
N TYR A 31 15.44 16.08 -9.30
CA TYR A 31 14.17 15.33 -9.44
C TYR A 31 13.73 15.24 -10.88
N LYS A 32 13.24 14.09 -11.29
CA LYS A 32 12.61 13.85 -12.57
C LYS A 32 11.29 13.11 -12.42
N LYS A 33 10.36 13.34 -13.33
CA LYS A 33 9.15 12.52 -13.43
C LYS A 33 9.51 11.07 -13.72
N LYS A 34 8.78 10.15 -13.14
CA LYS A 34 8.86 8.71 -13.43
C LYS A 34 7.46 8.15 -13.67
N ASN A 35 7.39 7.02 -14.35
CA ASN A 35 6.14 6.27 -14.46
C ASN A 35 5.70 5.77 -13.09
N ILE A 36 4.40 5.82 -12.84
CA ILE A 36 3.82 5.32 -11.59
C ILE A 36 3.90 3.79 -11.50
N MET A 37 3.84 3.11 -12.64
CA MET A 37 3.85 1.66 -12.77
C MET A 37 4.92 1.21 -13.76
N THR A 38 5.42 -0.01 -13.60
CA THR A 38 6.19 -0.74 -14.60
C THR A 38 5.27 -1.25 -15.72
N ASP A 39 5.85 -1.71 -16.84
CA ASP A 39 5.07 -2.25 -17.97
C ASP A 39 4.25 -3.48 -17.57
N TYR A 40 4.77 -4.34 -16.67
CA TYR A 40 4.03 -5.49 -16.16
C TYR A 40 2.89 -5.07 -15.24
N GLU A 41 3.12 -4.16 -14.30
CA GLU A 41 2.07 -3.62 -13.43
C GLU A 41 0.98 -2.95 -14.26
N TYR A 42 1.35 -2.22 -15.32
CA TYR A 42 0.37 -1.61 -16.21
C TYR A 42 -0.52 -2.64 -16.92
N LYS A 43 0.03 -3.79 -17.36
CA LYS A 43 -0.76 -4.89 -17.92
C LYS A 43 -1.75 -5.46 -16.90
N PHE A 44 -1.32 -5.68 -15.65
CA PHE A 44 -2.21 -6.10 -14.56
C PHE A 44 -3.29 -5.04 -14.31
N TYR A 45 -2.92 -3.76 -14.28
CA TYR A 45 -3.87 -2.66 -14.10
C TYR A 45 -4.99 -2.69 -15.14
N LEU A 46 -4.68 -2.89 -16.41
CA LEU A 46 -5.68 -2.99 -17.49
C LEU A 46 -6.66 -4.16 -17.28
N ILE A 47 -6.17 -5.29 -16.78
CA ILE A 47 -7.02 -6.43 -16.42
C ILE A 47 -7.91 -6.08 -15.22
N LEU A 48 -7.30 -5.55 -14.16
CA LEU A 48 -7.99 -5.24 -12.90
C LEU A 48 -9.06 -4.16 -13.07
N LYS A 49 -8.89 -3.20 -13.99
CA LYS A 49 -9.92 -2.21 -14.32
C LYS A 49 -11.26 -2.80 -14.71
N GLU A 50 -11.31 -4.04 -15.17
CA GLU A 50 -12.59 -4.69 -15.48
C GLU A 50 -13.43 -4.98 -14.24
N LEU A 51 -12.83 -4.94 -13.05
CA LEU A 51 -13.53 -5.05 -11.78
C LEU A 51 -14.48 -3.87 -11.53
N GLU A 52 -14.28 -2.73 -12.21
CA GLU A 52 -15.19 -1.57 -12.16
C GLU A 52 -16.62 -1.94 -12.60
N LYS A 53 -16.77 -2.98 -13.44
CA LYS A 53 -18.09 -3.52 -13.84
C LYS A 53 -18.87 -4.14 -12.68
N TYR A 54 -18.17 -4.48 -11.60
CA TYR A 54 -18.72 -5.07 -10.39
C TYR A 54 -18.75 -4.06 -9.23
N ASN A 55 -18.66 -2.76 -9.54
CA ASN A 55 -18.64 -1.65 -8.58
C ASN A 55 -17.42 -1.67 -7.64
N TYR A 56 -16.32 -2.30 -8.05
CA TYR A 56 -15.04 -2.21 -7.31
C TYR A 56 -14.17 -1.09 -7.86
N LYS A 57 -13.39 -0.45 -7.00
CA LYS A 57 -12.40 0.56 -7.38
C LYS A 57 -10.99 -0.01 -7.26
N VAL A 58 -10.19 0.19 -8.29
CA VAL A 58 -8.80 -0.27 -8.35
C VAL A 58 -7.86 0.91 -8.25
N ILE A 59 -7.15 1.02 -7.14
CA ILE A 59 -6.19 2.11 -6.90
C ILE A 59 -4.77 1.56 -6.95
N PRO A 60 -3.93 2.04 -7.88
CA PRO A 60 -2.54 1.61 -7.95
C PRO A 60 -1.65 2.36 -6.96
N GLN A 61 -0.54 1.72 -6.55
CA GLN A 61 0.55 2.31 -5.76
C GLN A 61 0.10 2.97 -4.46
N VAL A 62 -0.81 2.34 -3.73
CA VAL A 62 -1.32 2.83 -2.45
C VAL A 62 -0.28 2.64 -1.36
N ASN A 63 0.06 3.71 -0.64
CA ASN A 63 0.94 3.61 0.52
C ASN A 63 0.22 2.90 1.67
N LEU A 64 0.88 1.91 2.29
CA LEU A 64 0.27 1.11 3.35
C LEU A 64 -0.17 1.96 4.55
N ALA A 65 0.56 3.05 4.86
CA ALA A 65 0.19 3.99 5.92
C ALA A 65 -1.11 4.77 5.65
N THR A 66 -1.66 4.71 4.42
CA THR A 66 -2.95 5.32 4.09
C THR A 66 -4.12 4.45 4.52
N ILE A 67 -3.92 3.14 4.61
CA ILE A 67 -4.96 2.14 4.86
C ILE A 67 -4.75 1.30 6.12
N VAL A 68 -3.60 1.47 6.81
CA VAL A 68 -3.27 0.76 8.05
C VAL A 68 -2.75 1.75 9.08
N GLU A 69 -3.30 1.68 10.29
CA GLU A 69 -2.86 2.46 11.44
C GLU A 69 -2.30 1.56 12.54
N LYS A 70 -1.26 2.04 13.23
CA LYS A 70 -0.67 1.33 14.36
C LYS A 70 -1.33 1.74 15.67
N VAL A 71 -2.06 0.83 16.30
CA VAL A 71 -2.90 1.13 17.47
C VAL A 71 -2.08 1.45 18.74
N ASN A 72 -0.97 0.75 18.99
CA ASN A 72 -0.30 0.75 20.30
C ASN A 72 0.99 1.57 20.38
N ASN A 73 1.46 2.20 19.32
CA ASN A 73 2.71 2.96 19.35
C ASN A 73 2.71 4.08 18.29
N LYS A 74 2.59 5.32 18.77
CA LYS A 74 2.52 6.52 17.91
C LYS A 74 3.87 7.00 17.38
N ARG A 75 5.00 6.33 17.68
CA ARG A 75 6.32 6.75 17.22
C ARG A 75 6.82 5.83 16.10
N TYR A 76 7.19 6.45 14.97
CA TYR A 76 7.89 5.83 13.85
C TYR A 76 7.17 4.68 13.14
N TYR A 77 6.42 5.02 12.10
CA TYR A 77 5.70 4.10 11.22
C TYR A 77 6.46 3.76 9.94
N THR A 78 7.81 3.77 9.97
CA THR A 78 8.61 3.56 8.75
C THR A 78 8.33 2.22 8.08
N GLU A 79 7.87 1.22 8.83
CA GLU A 79 7.43 -0.06 8.29
C GLU A 79 6.18 0.05 7.40
N LEU A 80 5.34 1.08 7.61
CA LEU A 80 4.15 1.33 6.82
C LEU A 80 4.44 2.15 5.55
N PHE A 81 5.62 2.77 5.43
CA PHE A 81 6.01 3.50 4.20
C PHE A 81 6.39 2.53 3.09
N ARG A 82 5.41 1.76 2.64
CA ARG A 82 5.47 0.80 1.54
C ARG A 82 4.28 1.01 0.64
N ASN A 83 4.51 1.01 -0.65
CA ASN A 83 3.42 1.00 -1.60
C ASN A 83 3.03 -0.45 -1.88
N ILE A 84 1.73 -0.68 -1.92
CA ILE A 84 1.09 -1.88 -2.44
C ILE A 84 0.77 -1.60 -3.91
N ASP A 85 1.08 -2.55 -4.80
CA ASP A 85 0.95 -2.31 -6.23
C ASP A 85 -0.48 -1.99 -6.64
N PHE A 86 -1.47 -2.72 -6.09
CA PHE A 86 -2.89 -2.42 -6.27
C PHE A 86 -3.69 -2.70 -5.01
N VAL A 87 -4.65 -1.84 -4.74
CA VAL A 87 -5.66 -2.04 -3.70
C VAL A 87 -7.04 -1.99 -4.32
N ILE A 88 -7.85 -3.00 -4.01
CA ILE A 88 -9.24 -3.07 -4.41
C ILE A 88 -10.10 -2.57 -3.27
N PHE A 89 -10.92 -1.59 -3.54
CA PHE A 89 -11.90 -1.01 -2.63
C PHE A 89 -13.32 -1.32 -3.08
N ASN A 90 -14.27 -1.17 -2.16
CA ASN A 90 -15.67 -1.03 -2.49
C ASN A 90 -15.92 0.25 -3.32
N GLU A 91 -17.14 0.46 -3.79
CA GLU A 91 -17.51 1.58 -4.66
C GLU A 91 -17.21 2.94 -4.04
N ASP A 92 -17.46 3.09 -2.73
CA ASP A 92 -17.36 4.34 -1.99
C ASP A 92 -15.94 4.63 -1.46
N LEU A 93 -14.97 3.74 -1.70
CA LEU A 93 -13.61 3.81 -1.15
C LEU A 93 -13.53 3.77 0.39
N THR A 94 -14.57 3.26 1.05
CA THR A 94 -14.67 3.21 2.51
C THR A 94 -14.09 1.93 3.09
N ASP A 95 -14.00 0.86 2.28
CA ASP A 95 -13.51 -0.45 2.73
C ASP A 95 -12.48 -1.03 1.76
N VAL A 96 -11.42 -1.60 2.33
CA VAL A 96 -10.34 -2.30 1.61
C VAL A 96 -10.70 -3.77 1.49
N LEU A 97 -11.02 -4.21 0.29
CA LEU A 97 -11.45 -5.58 0.02
C LEU A 97 -10.29 -6.54 -0.24
N LEU A 98 -9.23 -6.07 -0.90
CA LEU A 98 -8.08 -6.91 -1.28
C LEU A 98 -6.85 -6.06 -1.60
N LEU A 99 -5.69 -6.53 -1.17
CA LEU A 99 -4.39 -6.01 -1.57
C LEU A 99 -3.72 -6.95 -2.57
N ILE A 100 -3.03 -6.40 -3.54
CA ILE A 100 -2.36 -7.16 -4.61
C ILE A 100 -0.94 -6.65 -4.80
N GLU A 101 0.02 -7.58 -4.77
CA GLU A 101 1.43 -7.37 -5.12
C GLU A 101 1.77 -8.12 -6.39
N VAL A 102 2.54 -7.51 -7.28
CA VAL A 102 3.05 -8.12 -8.52
C VAL A 102 4.54 -8.35 -8.40
N ASN A 103 4.96 -9.60 -8.28
CA ASN A 103 6.34 -9.97 -8.07
C ASN A 103 6.99 -10.56 -9.33
N ASP A 104 8.23 -10.16 -9.58
CA ASP A 104 9.11 -10.84 -10.52
C ASP A 104 9.84 -12.00 -9.81
N ALA A 105 9.73 -13.20 -10.34
CA ALA A 105 10.36 -14.42 -9.78
C ALA A 105 11.89 -14.37 -9.82
N THR A 106 12.49 -13.52 -10.68
CA THR A 106 13.94 -13.49 -10.94
C THR A 106 14.76 -12.76 -9.88
N HIS A 107 14.15 -11.86 -9.08
CA HIS A 107 14.85 -11.02 -8.11
C HIS A 107 14.61 -11.42 -6.65
N ASN A 108 15.08 -12.59 -6.23
CA ASN A 108 14.78 -13.18 -4.92
C ASN A 108 15.92 -13.01 -3.91
N THR A 109 16.21 -11.78 -3.45
CA THR A 109 17.23 -11.52 -2.42
C THR A 109 16.68 -11.77 -1.00
N LYS A 110 17.55 -12.17 -0.03
CA LYS A 110 17.18 -12.36 1.39
C LYS A 110 16.51 -11.12 1.98
N LYS A 111 17.02 -9.93 1.65
CA LYS A 111 16.48 -8.63 2.12
C LYS A 111 15.05 -8.40 1.61
N ARG A 112 14.76 -8.74 0.35
CA ARG A 112 13.42 -8.62 -0.25
C ARG A 112 12.44 -9.59 0.42
N LYS A 113 12.83 -10.85 0.60
CA LYS A 113 12.01 -11.85 1.31
C LYS A 113 11.61 -11.41 2.72
N SER A 114 12.58 -10.91 3.51
CA SER A 114 12.30 -10.41 4.86
C SER A 114 11.32 -9.25 4.87
N ARG A 115 11.44 -8.34 3.90
CA ARG A 115 10.51 -7.21 3.72
C ARG A 115 9.10 -7.70 3.38
N ASP A 116 8.98 -8.63 2.44
CA ASP A 116 7.69 -9.16 1.97
C ASP A 116 6.96 -9.93 3.09
N ILE A 117 7.72 -10.69 3.92
CA ILE A 117 7.17 -11.33 5.13
C ILE A 117 6.62 -10.28 6.09
N LYS A 118 7.34 -9.18 6.31
CA LYS A 118 6.90 -8.11 7.22
C LYS A 118 5.62 -7.43 6.71
N VAL A 119 5.53 -7.13 5.43
CA VAL A 119 4.31 -6.56 4.82
C VAL A 119 3.14 -7.51 4.99
N LYS A 120 3.31 -8.79 4.67
CA LYS A 120 2.26 -9.81 4.87
C LYS A 120 1.79 -9.90 6.33
N SER A 121 2.73 -9.85 7.29
CA SER A 121 2.41 -9.85 8.71
C SER A 121 1.60 -8.62 9.11
N ILE A 122 1.96 -7.43 8.63
CA ILE A 122 1.23 -6.19 8.91
C ILE A 122 -0.20 -6.27 8.35
N CYS A 123 -0.34 -6.69 7.09
CA CYS A 123 -1.66 -6.84 6.46
C CYS A 123 -2.53 -7.84 7.22
N ALA A 124 -1.99 -9.01 7.57
CA ALA A 124 -2.72 -10.03 8.34
C ALA A 124 -3.16 -9.53 9.71
N ASN A 125 -2.29 -8.78 10.43
CA ASN A 125 -2.64 -8.16 11.72
C ASN A 125 -3.73 -7.08 11.60
N ALA A 126 -3.80 -6.41 10.46
CA ALA A 126 -4.83 -5.41 10.17
C ALA A 126 -6.12 -6.03 9.60
N GLY A 127 -6.22 -7.37 9.51
CA GLY A 127 -7.36 -8.05 8.91
C GLY A 127 -7.45 -7.91 7.39
N LEU A 128 -6.38 -7.46 6.72
CA LEU A 128 -6.34 -7.23 5.29
C LEU A 128 -5.79 -8.45 4.54
N ASN A 129 -6.52 -8.89 3.52
CA ASN A 129 -6.07 -9.96 2.65
C ASN A 129 -5.09 -9.43 1.60
N LEU A 130 -3.91 -10.05 1.51
CA LEU A 130 -2.87 -9.72 0.53
C LEU A 130 -2.56 -10.94 -0.35
N ILE A 131 -2.81 -10.82 -1.65
CA ILE A 131 -2.42 -11.82 -2.63
C ILE A 131 -1.24 -11.35 -3.48
N THR A 132 -0.50 -12.31 -4.02
CA THR A 132 0.66 -12.01 -4.88
C THR A 132 0.45 -12.65 -6.25
N PHE A 133 0.62 -11.88 -7.31
CA PHE A 133 0.76 -12.38 -8.67
C PHE A 133 2.23 -12.34 -9.09
N TYR A 134 2.58 -13.20 -10.04
CA TYR A 134 3.88 -13.14 -10.70
C TYR A 134 3.74 -12.55 -12.10
N THR A 135 4.78 -11.84 -12.57
CA THR A 135 4.80 -11.16 -13.88
C THR A 135 4.44 -12.08 -15.06
N LYS A 136 4.71 -13.39 -14.95
CA LYS A 136 4.34 -14.37 -15.98
C LYS A 136 2.83 -14.44 -16.25
N TYR A 137 1.99 -14.01 -15.31
CA TYR A 137 0.53 -14.00 -15.45
C TYR A 137 -0.03 -12.71 -16.01
N ALA A 138 0.81 -11.74 -16.42
CA ALA A 138 0.39 -10.43 -16.91
C ALA A 138 -0.51 -10.47 -18.17
N ASN A 139 -0.58 -11.60 -18.85
CA ASN A 139 -1.45 -11.79 -20.01
C ASN A 139 -2.60 -12.79 -19.74
N GLU A 140 -2.69 -13.33 -18.53
CA GLU A 140 -3.65 -14.37 -18.13
C GLU A 140 -4.91 -13.74 -17.50
N LYS A 141 -5.66 -12.97 -18.31
CA LYS A 141 -6.80 -12.17 -17.85
C LYS A 141 -7.80 -12.97 -17.01
N SER A 142 -8.29 -14.11 -17.53
CA SER A 142 -9.30 -14.93 -16.85
C SER A 142 -8.80 -15.47 -15.52
N TYR A 143 -7.54 -15.90 -15.46
CA TYR A 143 -6.91 -16.37 -14.22
C TYR A 143 -6.83 -15.24 -13.18
N VAL A 144 -6.37 -14.04 -13.59
CA VAL A 144 -6.23 -12.90 -12.69
C VAL A 144 -7.58 -12.48 -12.12
N LEU A 145 -8.59 -12.28 -12.97
CA LEU A 145 -9.92 -11.86 -12.55
C LEU A 145 -10.59 -12.89 -11.63
N ASN A 146 -10.58 -14.18 -12.01
CA ASN A 146 -11.17 -15.23 -11.19
C ASN A 146 -10.52 -15.30 -9.81
N ARG A 147 -9.19 -15.24 -9.74
CA ARG A 147 -8.47 -15.29 -8.47
C ARG A 147 -8.79 -14.08 -7.58
N VAL A 148 -8.88 -12.88 -8.16
CA VAL A 148 -9.24 -11.66 -7.41
C VAL A 148 -10.66 -11.77 -6.88
N LEU A 149 -11.64 -12.08 -7.73
CA LEU A 149 -13.04 -12.21 -7.33
C LEU A 149 -13.25 -13.27 -6.25
N THR A 150 -12.63 -14.45 -6.40
CA THR A 150 -12.65 -15.49 -5.36
C THR A 150 -12.06 -14.99 -4.04
N SER A 151 -10.93 -14.25 -4.10
CA SER A 151 -10.28 -13.74 -2.88
C SER A 151 -11.13 -12.69 -2.16
N ILE A 152 -11.88 -11.87 -2.89
CA ILE A 152 -12.82 -10.89 -2.31
C ILE A 152 -14.00 -11.59 -1.64
N THR A 153 -14.61 -12.57 -2.31
CA THR A 153 -15.79 -13.28 -1.78
C THR A 153 -15.47 -14.13 -0.55
N THR A 154 -14.29 -14.76 -0.52
CA THR A 154 -13.86 -15.56 0.64
C THR A 154 -13.66 -14.69 1.88
N ASN A 155 -13.16 -13.47 1.73
CA ASN A 155 -13.03 -12.52 2.85
C ASN A 155 -14.38 -12.09 3.42
N ASN A 156 -15.36 -11.80 2.58
CA ASN A 156 -16.68 -11.39 3.03
C ASN A 156 -17.37 -12.48 3.88
N ASN A 157 -17.15 -13.75 3.55
CA ASN A 157 -17.71 -14.87 4.31
C ASN A 157 -17.05 -15.08 5.67
N ASN A 158 -15.77 -14.73 5.82
CA ASN A 158 -15.03 -14.85 7.10
C ASN A 158 -15.35 -13.70 8.08
N ASN A 159 -15.88 -12.58 7.60
CA ASN A 159 -16.27 -11.43 8.42
C ASN A 159 -17.73 -11.47 8.92
N ILE A 160 -18.52 -12.48 8.53
CA ILE A 160 -19.86 -12.72 9.06
C ILE A 160 -19.70 -13.67 10.26
N GLU A 161 -19.43 -13.12 11.46
CA GLU A 161 -19.61 -13.87 12.70
C GLU A 161 -21.05 -14.32 12.83
N PRO A 162 -21.32 -15.57 13.27
CA PRO A 162 -22.66 -16.00 13.58
C PRO A 162 -23.17 -15.19 14.78
N THR A 163 -24.15 -14.32 14.55
CA THR A 163 -24.91 -13.67 15.62
C THR A 163 -25.53 -14.78 16.48
N ASN A 164 -24.92 -15.03 17.64
CA ASN A 164 -25.51 -15.85 18.69
C ASN A 164 -26.81 -15.17 19.18
N ASN A 165 -27.92 -15.53 18.57
CA ASN A 165 -29.23 -15.31 19.13
C ASN A 165 -29.33 -16.18 20.41
N LYS A 166 -28.99 -15.63 21.57
CA LYS A 166 -29.49 -16.13 22.84
C LYS A 166 -31.01 -15.92 22.83
N ILE A 167 -31.73 -16.99 22.60
CA ILE A 167 -33.15 -17.08 22.95
C ILE A 167 -33.21 -17.13 24.47
N GLU A 168 -33.56 -16.02 25.10
CA GLU A 168 -34.00 -16.01 26.49
C GLU A 168 -35.39 -16.67 26.55
N THR A 169 -35.43 -17.89 27.04
CA THR A 169 -36.67 -18.53 27.47
C THR A 169 -36.99 -18.06 28.88
N SER A 170 -38.03 -17.26 29.01
CA SER A 170 -38.73 -16.96 30.27
C SER A 170 -39.56 -18.16 30.72
#